data_76070655fd0ea8d48a3b52177da3d6fd
#
_entry.id   76070655fd0ea8d48a3b52177da3d6fd
#
_cell.length_a   1.000
_cell.length_b   1.000
_cell.length_c   1.000
_cell.angle_alpha   90.00
_cell.angle_beta   90.00
_cell.angle_gamma   90.00
#
_symmetry.space_group_name_H-M   'P 1'
#
loop_
_entity.id
_entity.type
_entity.pdbx_description
1 polymer ?
#
loop_
_entity_poly.entity_id
_entity_poly.type
_entity_poly.pdbx_seq_one_letter_code
_entity_poly.pdbx_strand_id
1 'polypeptide(L)' 'MEQQNKDLILLILDMQGIEDRLREFERKYRLRSSVFYQLVKEGKIEQRLELLEWVGLYEILQAR' A
#
# COMPACT_ATOMS: atom_id res chain seq x y z
N MET A 1 -13.96 -2.92 -20.31
CA MET A 1 -13.76 -3.72 -19.12
C MET A 1 -12.33 -4.17 -18.98
N GLU A 2 -11.79 -4.79 -20.00
CA GLU A 2 -10.39 -5.18 -19.98
C GLU A 2 -9.48 -3.98 -19.85
N GLN A 3 -9.90 -2.84 -20.40
CA GLN A 3 -9.13 -1.62 -20.30
C GLN A 3 -9.02 -1.13 -18.88
N GLN A 4 -10.08 -1.29 -18.09
CA GLN A 4 -10.04 -0.90 -16.70
C GLN A 4 -9.04 -1.72 -15.90
N ASN A 5 -8.96 -3.01 -16.20
CA ASN A 5 -7.99 -3.87 -15.54
C ASN A 5 -6.57 -3.46 -15.88
N LYS A 6 -6.34 -3.08 -17.14
CA LYS A 6 -5.04 -2.59 -17.57
C LYS A 6 -4.66 -1.31 -16.84
N ASP A 7 -5.61 -0.40 -16.70
CA ASP A 7 -5.33 0.86 -16.03
C ASP A 7 -4.98 0.63 -14.56
N LEU A 8 -5.67 -0.31 -13.91
CA LEU A 8 -5.35 -0.65 -12.53
C LEU A 8 -3.96 -1.24 -12.41
N ILE A 9 -3.59 -2.11 -13.32
CA ILE A 9 -2.26 -2.74 -13.30
C ILE A 9 -1.18 -1.68 -13.51
N LEU A 10 -1.40 -0.77 -14.45
CA LEU A 10 -0.43 0.29 -14.71
C LEU A 10 -0.28 1.20 -13.49
N LEU A 11 -1.38 1.49 -12.82
CA LEU A 11 -1.34 2.30 -11.61
C LEU A 11 -0.54 1.63 -10.51
N ILE A 12 -0.73 0.34 -10.34
CA ILE A 12 -0.01 -0.42 -9.32
C ILE A 12 1.48 -0.46 -9.62
N LEU A 13 1.85 -0.55 -10.89
CA LEU A 13 3.24 -0.62 -11.29
C LEU A 13 3.91 0.75 -11.39
N ASP A 14 3.14 1.81 -11.32
CA ASP A 14 3.68 3.17 -11.36
C ASP A 14 4.21 3.53 -9.99
N MET A 15 5.52 3.61 -9.87
CA MET A 15 6.16 3.85 -8.56
C MET A 15 5.72 5.16 -7.93
N GLN A 16 5.53 6.20 -8.73
CA GLN A 16 5.07 7.47 -8.18
C GLN A 16 3.66 7.34 -7.63
N GLY A 17 2.79 6.62 -8.34
CA GLY A 17 1.44 6.39 -7.85
C GLY A 17 1.42 5.59 -6.57
N ILE A 18 2.30 4.59 -6.47
CA ILE A 18 2.42 3.80 -5.25
C ILE A 18 2.87 4.69 -4.09
N GLU A 19 3.87 5.52 -4.31
CA GLU A 19 4.37 6.40 -3.28
C GLU A 19 3.32 7.40 -2.83
N ASP A 20 2.57 7.96 -3.78
CA ASP A 20 1.50 8.90 -3.45
C ASP A 20 0.43 8.21 -2.61
N ARG A 21 0.07 6.99 -2.96
CA ARG A 21 -0.93 6.24 -2.22
C ARG A 21 -0.45 5.91 -0.80
N LEU A 22 0.82 5.56 -0.67
CA LEU A 22 1.41 5.32 0.65
C LEU A 22 1.36 6.57 1.51
N ARG A 23 1.64 7.75 0.93
CA ARG A 23 1.56 8.99 1.68
C ARG A 23 0.15 9.29 2.13
N GLU A 24 -0.85 8.94 1.32
CA GLU A 24 -2.24 9.12 1.73
C GLU A 24 -2.56 8.29 2.96
N PHE A 25 -2.13 7.04 2.97
CA PHE A 25 -2.31 6.18 4.13
C PHE A 25 -1.59 6.74 5.34
N GLU A 26 -0.35 7.18 5.16
CA GLU A 26 0.44 7.72 6.25
C GLU A 26 -0.21 8.95 6.86
N ARG A 27 -0.80 9.81 6.04
CA ARG A 27 -1.51 10.97 6.54
C ARG A 27 -2.78 10.59 7.27
N LYS A 28 -3.51 9.64 6.69
CA LYS A 28 -4.79 9.22 7.27
C LYS A 28 -4.60 8.60 8.64
N TYR A 29 -3.62 7.74 8.77
CA TYR A 29 -3.40 7.00 10.02
C TYR A 29 -2.29 7.59 10.87
N ARG A 30 -1.62 8.63 10.39
CA ARG A 30 -0.53 9.29 11.09
C ARG A 30 0.55 8.32 11.53
N LEU A 31 0.96 7.49 10.59
CA LEU A 31 1.88 6.40 10.85
C LEU A 31 2.71 6.16 9.59
N ARG A 32 4.02 6.00 9.75
CA ARG A 32 4.88 5.70 8.61
C ARG A 32 4.63 4.28 8.13
N SER A 33 4.72 4.07 6.81
CA SER A 33 4.49 2.76 6.23
C SER A 33 5.41 1.70 6.80
N SER A 34 6.68 2.05 7.03
CA SER A 34 7.64 1.09 7.58
C SER A 34 7.24 0.64 8.99
N VAL A 35 6.77 1.58 9.81
CA VAL A 35 6.32 1.27 11.16
C VAL A 35 5.02 0.47 11.12
N PHE A 36 4.08 0.89 10.25
CA PHE A 36 2.83 0.16 10.07
C PHE A 36 3.11 -1.29 9.68
N TYR A 37 3.99 -1.49 8.69
CA TYR A 37 4.30 -2.82 8.20
C TYR A 37 4.90 -3.69 9.31
N GLN A 38 5.77 -3.12 10.12
CA GLN A 38 6.36 -3.84 11.24
C GLN A 38 5.30 -4.27 12.24
N LEU A 39 4.35 -3.38 12.55
CA LEU A 39 3.27 -3.71 13.47
C LEU A 39 2.37 -4.81 12.92
N VAL A 40 2.13 -4.81 11.61
CA VAL A 40 1.37 -5.87 10.96
C VAL A 40 2.08 -7.20 11.13
N LYS A 41 3.38 -7.22 10.88
CA LYS A 41 4.16 -8.45 11.02
C LYS A 41 4.17 -8.97 12.46
N GLU A 42 4.11 -8.08 13.41
CA GLU A 42 4.07 -8.45 14.82
C GLU A 42 2.67 -8.84 15.30
N GLY A 43 1.70 -8.79 14.40
CA GLY A 43 0.33 -9.15 14.75
C GLY A 43 -0.38 -8.15 15.63
N LYS A 44 0.08 -6.91 15.64
CA LYS A 44 -0.47 -5.87 16.50
C LYS A 44 -1.55 -5.04 15.84
N ILE A 45 -1.81 -5.26 14.55
CA ILE A 45 -2.81 -4.51 13.81
C ILE A 45 -3.78 -5.50 13.19
N GLU A 46 -5.07 -5.27 13.41
CA GLU A 46 -6.11 -6.09 12.84
C GLU A 46 -6.18 -5.85 11.34
N GLN A 47 -6.26 -6.93 10.57
CA GLN A 47 -6.31 -6.84 9.13
C GLN A 47 -7.68 -6.39 8.65
N ARG A 48 -7.69 -5.39 7.79
CA ARG A 48 -8.88 -4.91 7.09
C ARG A 48 -8.52 -4.75 5.63
N LEU A 49 -9.54 -4.72 4.79
CA LEU A 49 -9.33 -4.63 3.35
C LEU A 49 -8.46 -3.44 2.98
N GLU A 50 -8.75 -2.28 3.57
CA GLU A 50 -7.98 -1.07 3.29
C GLU A 50 -6.53 -1.23 3.73
N LEU A 51 -6.30 -1.86 4.87
CA LEU A 51 -4.95 -2.03 5.39
C LEU A 51 -4.18 -3.07 4.61
N LEU A 52 -4.87 -4.05 4.03
CA LEU A 52 -4.23 -5.02 3.14
C LEU A 52 -3.70 -4.35 1.88
N GLU A 53 -4.42 -3.35 1.37
CA GLU A 53 -3.92 -2.56 0.26
C GLU A 53 -2.61 -1.88 0.63
N TRP A 54 -2.57 -1.27 1.81
CA TRP A 54 -1.37 -0.59 2.30
C TRP A 54 -0.19 -1.57 2.39
N VAL A 55 -0.42 -2.74 2.97
CA VAL A 55 0.61 -3.77 3.07
C VAL A 55 1.14 -4.14 1.68
N GLY A 56 0.22 -4.41 0.75
CA GLY A 56 0.61 -4.81 -0.60
C GLY A 56 1.44 -3.74 -1.31
N LEU A 57 1.02 -2.50 -1.21
CA LEU A 57 1.75 -1.40 -1.84
C LEU A 57 3.15 -1.24 -1.26
N TYR A 58 3.26 -1.35 0.04
CA TYR A 58 4.56 -1.25 0.69
C TYR A 58 5.49 -2.39 0.27
N GLU A 59 4.95 -3.60 0.17
CA GLU A 59 5.73 -4.75 -0.27
C GLU A 59 6.23 -4.57 -1.70
N ILE A 60 5.39 -4.02 -2.58
CA ILE A 60 5.82 -3.73 -3.95
C ILE A 60 6.98 -2.74 -3.95
N LEU A 61 6.89 -1.70 -3.13
CA LEU A 61 7.95 -0.72 -3.03
C LEU A 61 9.25 -1.36 -2.55
N GLN A 62 9.17 -2.26 -1.59
CA GLN A 62 10.34 -2.91 -1.04
C GLN A 62 10.96 -3.92 -2.02
N ALA A 63 10.15 -4.48 -2.89
CA ALA A 63 10.59 -5.55 -3.78
C ALA A 63 11.35 -5.04 -5.00
N ARG A 64 11.31 -3.76 -5.31
CA ARG A 64 11.97 -3.27 -6.51
C ARG A 64 13.48 -3.09 -6.34
#